data_be43b9efd03d62ca4414013f390c0352
#
_entry.id   be43b9efd03d62ca4414013f390c0352
#
_cell.length_a   1.000
_cell.length_b   1.000
_cell.length_c   1.000
_cell.angle_alpha   90.00
_cell.angle_beta   90.00
_cell.angle_gamma   90.00
#
_symmetry.space_group_name_H-M   'P 1'
#
loop_
_entity.id
_entity.type
_entity.pdbx_description
1 polymer ?
#
loop_
_entity_poly.entity_id
_entity_poly.type
_entity_poly.pdbx_seq_one_letter_code
_entity_poly.pdbx_strand_id
1 'polypeptide(L)'
;SAASDVYKRQVFDRLAGAWAYWGWKGEYFSDEESARAYYDEMRHMLARQMGAPNSPQWFNTGLHWAYGIDGPSQGHFYVDYRTGKLVRSDSAYEHPQPHACFIQSVSDDLVNDGGIMDLWVREARLFKYGSGTGTNFSSLRGEGEKLSGGGKSSGLMGFLKIGDRAAGAIKSGGTTRRAAKMVICDMDHPDIEQFINWKVIEEQKVASLVAGSKMHERKLNEIFAAIREWDGSTQDATDPALNPALKAAIRGAKRSMIPVSYTHLR
;
A
#
# COMPACT_ATOMS: atom_id res chain seq x y z
N SER A 1 -17.27 -24.59 13.67
CA SER A 1 -17.59 -24.79 15.10
C SER A 1 -18.57 -23.72 15.55
N ALA A 2 -19.41 -24.01 16.56
CA ALA A 2 -20.42 -23.09 17.08
C ALA A 2 -19.85 -21.70 17.44
N ALA A 3 -18.64 -21.58 17.95
CA ALA A 3 -17.98 -20.31 18.24
C ALA A 3 -17.71 -19.50 16.98
N SER A 4 -17.27 -20.12 15.87
CA SER A 4 -17.07 -19.46 14.59
C SER A 4 -18.37 -18.85 14.04
N ASP A 5 -19.49 -19.54 14.23
CA ASP A 5 -20.79 -19.09 13.74
C ASP A 5 -21.34 -17.91 14.56
N VAL A 6 -21.08 -17.89 15.86
CA VAL A 6 -21.43 -16.78 16.74
C VAL A 6 -20.67 -15.51 16.31
N TYR A 7 -19.36 -15.58 16.05
CA TYR A 7 -18.59 -14.42 15.60
C TYR A 7 -19.06 -13.90 14.23
N LYS A 8 -19.37 -14.77 13.28
CA LYS A 8 -19.91 -14.36 11.99
C LYS A 8 -21.25 -13.62 12.15
N ARG A 9 -22.13 -14.17 12.97
CA ARG A 9 -23.44 -13.56 13.26
C ARG A 9 -23.26 -12.17 13.85
N GLN A 10 -22.38 -11.99 14.82
CA GLN A 10 -22.10 -10.68 15.43
C GLN A 10 -21.62 -9.65 14.40
N VAL A 11 -20.82 -10.04 13.41
CA VAL A 11 -20.37 -9.13 12.35
C VAL A 11 -21.55 -8.68 11.48
N PHE A 12 -22.44 -9.59 11.09
CA PHE A 12 -23.61 -9.24 10.29
C PHE A 12 -24.60 -8.37 11.09
N ASP A 13 -24.84 -8.71 12.36
CA ASP A 13 -25.72 -7.96 13.26
C ASP A 13 -25.19 -6.54 13.48
N ARG A 14 -23.89 -6.36 13.65
CA ARG A 14 -23.25 -5.07 13.79
C ARG A 14 -23.43 -4.18 12.56
N LEU A 15 -23.15 -4.73 11.36
CA LEU A 15 -23.25 -3.97 10.11
C LEU A 15 -24.70 -3.60 9.80
N ALA A 16 -25.58 -4.57 9.75
CA ALA A 16 -26.98 -4.36 9.43
C ALA A 16 -27.67 -3.45 10.49
N GLY A 17 -27.32 -3.65 11.76
CA GLY A 17 -27.83 -2.82 12.86
C GLY A 17 -27.36 -1.37 12.78
N ALA A 18 -26.10 -1.13 12.49
CA ALA A 18 -25.57 0.22 12.30
C ALA A 18 -26.26 0.94 11.13
N TRP A 19 -26.42 0.26 9.99
CA TRP A 19 -27.09 0.83 8.82
C TRP A 19 -28.57 1.10 9.07
N ALA A 20 -29.29 0.19 9.73
CA ALA A 20 -30.68 0.38 10.09
C ALA A 20 -30.84 1.56 11.09
N TYR A 21 -29.94 1.64 12.08
CA TYR A 21 -29.92 2.74 13.04
C TYR A 21 -29.66 4.10 12.36
N TRP A 22 -28.70 4.18 11.44
CA TRP A 22 -28.46 5.41 10.68
C TRP A 22 -29.62 5.76 9.75
N GLY A 23 -30.22 4.77 9.11
CA GLY A 23 -31.40 4.95 8.28
C GLY A 23 -32.60 5.46 9.09
N TRP A 24 -32.80 4.92 10.31
CA TRP A 24 -33.82 5.40 11.23
C TRP A 24 -33.58 6.85 11.68
N LYS A 25 -32.35 7.15 12.10
CA LYS A 25 -31.93 8.50 12.46
C LYS A 25 -32.06 9.51 11.31
N GLY A 26 -31.81 9.07 10.10
CA GLY A 26 -31.90 9.86 8.87
C GLY A 26 -33.30 9.95 8.28
N GLU A 27 -34.31 9.39 8.97
CA GLU A 27 -35.73 9.40 8.54
C GLU A 27 -35.96 8.76 7.16
N TYR A 28 -35.14 7.72 6.82
CA TYR A 28 -35.28 6.96 5.58
C TYR A 28 -36.43 5.92 5.63
N PHE A 29 -36.91 5.58 6.82
CA PHE A 29 -37.98 4.60 7.01
C PHE A 29 -39.27 5.29 7.46
N SER A 30 -40.43 4.83 6.95
CA SER A 30 -41.73 5.36 7.30
C SER A 30 -42.15 5.00 8.72
N ASP A 31 -41.69 3.86 9.22
CA ASP A 31 -42.05 3.28 10.49
C ASP A 31 -41.03 2.28 11.02
N GLU A 32 -41.19 1.81 12.23
CA GLU A 32 -40.33 0.84 12.89
C GLU A 32 -40.32 -0.53 12.17
N GLU A 33 -41.45 -0.94 11.61
CA GLU A 33 -41.60 -2.21 10.91
C GLU A 33 -40.70 -2.23 9.63
N SER A 34 -40.74 -1.14 8.88
CA SER A 34 -39.88 -0.94 7.72
C SER A 34 -38.38 -0.97 8.07
N ALA A 35 -38.00 -0.33 9.18
CA ALA A 35 -36.60 -0.34 9.66
C ALA A 35 -36.18 -1.75 10.10
N ARG A 36 -37.07 -2.50 10.74
CA ARG A 36 -36.83 -3.90 11.13
C ARG A 36 -36.73 -4.82 9.94
N ALA A 37 -37.63 -4.69 8.97
CA ALA A 37 -37.57 -5.44 7.71
C ALA A 37 -36.23 -5.22 6.99
N TYR A 38 -35.79 -3.95 6.85
CA TYR A 38 -34.49 -3.62 6.30
C TYR A 38 -33.33 -4.29 7.05
N TYR A 39 -33.34 -4.25 8.38
CA TYR A 39 -32.32 -4.91 9.19
C TYR A 39 -32.26 -6.44 8.92
N ASP A 40 -33.40 -7.10 8.90
CA ASP A 40 -33.46 -8.56 8.69
C ASP A 40 -33.06 -8.95 7.27
N GLU A 41 -33.49 -8.18 6.25
CA GLU A 41 -33.12 -8.40 4.86
C GLU A 41 -31.60 -8.20 4.64
N MET A 42 -31.01 -7.14 5.17
CA MET A 42 -29.58 -6.90 5.08
C MET A 42 -28.76 -8.01 5.73
N ARG A 43 -29.16 -8.48 6.90
CA ARG A 43 -28.54 -9.63 7.55
C ARG A 43 -28.62 -10.87 6.69
N HIS A 44 -29.79 -11.15 6.11
CA HIS A 44 -30.00 -12.28 5.21
C HIS A 44 -29.09 -12.19 3.99
N MET A 45 -29.05 -11.04 3.35
CA MET A 45 -28.21 -10.82 2.16
C MET A 45 -26.72 -11.02 2.46
N LEU A 46 -26.21 -10.48 3.56
CA LEU A 46 -24.83 -10.66 3.99
C LEU A 46 -24.52 -12.13 4.32
N ALA A 47 -25.40 -12.81 5.05
CA ALA A 47 -25.24 -14.21 5.44
C ALA A 47 -25.29 -15.16 4.23
N ARG A 48 -26.09 -14.85 3.25
CA ARG A 48 -26.24 -15.64 2.00
C ARG A 48 -25.23 -15.24 0.92
N GLN A 49 -24.34 -14.29 1.21
CA GLN A 49 -23.34 -13.76 0.26
C GLN A 49 -23.98 -13.22 -1.03
N MET A 50 -25.18 -12.64 -0.91
CA MET A 50 -25.88 -11.99 -2.03
C MET A 50 -25.30 -10.60 -2.33
N GLY A 51 -24.57 -10.02 -1.37
CA GLY A 51 -23.84 -8.76 -1.48
C GLY A 51 -22.72 -8.69 -0.45
N ALA A 52 -21.75 -7.83 -0.70
CA ALA A 52 -20.65 -7.55 0.22
C ALA A 52 -20.31 -6.06 0.20
N PRO A 53 -20.27 -5.38 1.35
CA PRO A 53 -19.79 -4.02 1.42
C PRO A 53 -18.29 -3.92 1.17
N ASN A 54 -17.81 -2.71 0.91
CA ASN A 54 -16.38 -2.42 0.84
C ASN A 54 -15.63 -2.83 2.12
N SER A 55 -14.37 -3.23 1.98
CA SER A 55 -13.54 -3.68 3.11
C SER A 55 -13.54 -2.75 4.33
N PRO A 56 -13.47 -1.40 4.20
CA PRO A 56 -13.53 -0.50 5.36
C PRO A 56 -14.81 -0.63 6.16
N GLN A 57 -15.94 -0.95 5.54
CA GLN A 57 -17.19 -1.17 6.27
C GLN A 57 -17.13 -2.43 7.12
N TRP A 58 -16.55 -3.52 6.62
CA TRP A 58 -16.35 -4.73 7.41
C TRP A 58 -15.51 -4.49 8.67
N PHE A 59 -14.52 -3.63 8.59
CA PHE A 59 -13.58 -3.39 9.68
C PHE A 59 -14.03 -2.30 10.64
N ASN A 60 -14.71 -1.25 10.16
CA ASN A 60 -14.91 -0.02 10.94
C ASN A 60 -16.39 0.30 11.22
N THR A 61 -17.32 -0.07 10.32
CA THR A 61 -18.71 0.31 10.46
C THR A 61 -19.36 -0.35 11.67
N GLY A 62 -20.01 0.46 12.49
CA GLY A 62 -20.77 0.02 13.65
C GLY A 62 -19.93 -0.36 14.86
N LEU A 63 -18.60 -0.19 14.86
CA LEU A 63 -17.75 -0.46 16.03
C LEU A 63 -18.11 0.48 17.19
N HIS A 64 -18.27 1.76 16.90
CA HIS A 64 -18.72 2.74 17.90
C HIS A 64 -20.16 2.43 18.39
N TRP A 65 -21.08 2.24 17.46
CA TRP A 65 -22.48 1.96 17.75
C TRP A 65 -22.70 0.67 18.57
N ALA A 66 -22.03 -0.43 18.20
CA ALA A 66 -22.25 -1.74 18.80
C ALA A 66 -21.42 -1.99 20.07
N TYR A 67 -20.23 -1.40 20.16
CA TYR A 67 -19.24 -1.74 21.19
C TYR A 67 -18.70 -0.52 21.93
N GLY A 68 -19.15 0.71 21.61
CA GLY A 68 -18.61 1.94 22.21
C GLY A 68 -17.15 2.21 21.92
N ILE A 69 -16.59 1.58 20.87
CA ILE A 69 -15.19 1.82 20.49
C ILE A 69 -15.05 3.26 19.99
N ASP A 70 -14.11 3.97 20.57
CA ASP A 70 -13.84 5.37 20.30
C ASP A 70 -12.35 5.61 20.03
N GLY A 71 -12.00 6.77 19.47
CA GLY A 71 -10.62 7.16 19.17
C GLY A 71 -10.55 8.57 18.59
N PRO A 72 -9.35 9.17 18.57
CA PRO A 72 -9.19 10.53 18.05
C PRO A 72 -9.68 10.65 16.61
N SER A 73 -10.26 11.80 16.27
CA SER A 73 -10.91 12.04 14.96
C SER A 73 -9.99 11.87 13.74
N GLN A 74 -8.69 11.96 13.91
CA GLN A 74 -7.66 11.82 12.88
C GLN A 74 -7.88 12.74 11.65
N GLY A 75 -8.66 13.82 11.82
CA GLY A 75 -9.01 14.74 10.74
C GLY A 75 -10.16 14.26 9.85
N HIS A 76 -11.01 13.38 10.33
CA HIS A 76 -12.23 12.98 9.62
C HIS A 76 -13.26 14.09 9.62
N PHE A 77 -13.95 14.25 8.51
CA PHE A 77 -15.09 15.11 8.34
C PHE A 77 -16.26 14.29 7.79
N TYR A 78 -17.47 14.68 8.15
CA TYR A 78 -18.69 14.12 7.58
C TYR A 78 -19.68 15.24 7.26
N VAL A 79 -20.66 14.95 6.41
CA VAL A 79 -21.76 15.86 6.15
C VAL A 79 -22.90 15.54 7.13
N ASP A 80 -23.25 16.49 7.98
CA ASP A 80 -24.40 16.35 8.86
C ASP A 80 -25.69 16.32 8.03
N TYR A 81 -26.43 15.21 8.13
CA TYR A 81 -27.59 14.95 7.29
C TYR A 81 -28.76 15.93 7.51
N ARG A 82 -28.83 16.56 8.67
CA ARG A 82 -29.90 17.53 8.99
C ARG A 82 -29.58 18.91 8.44
N THR A 83 -28.34 19.32 8.54
CA THR A 83 -27.92 20.68 8.17
C THR A 83 -27.29 20.78 6.79
N GLY A 84 -26.89 19.65 6.21
CA GLY A 84 -26.11 19.57 4.96
C GLY A 84 -24.71 20.18 5.06
N LYS A 85 -24.25 20.52 6.26
CA LYS A 85 -22.94 21.17 6.46
C LYS A 85 -21.85 20.15 6.73
N LEU A 86 -20.63 20.49 6.27
CA LEU A 86 -19.43 19.73 6.59
C LEU A 86 -19.04 19.97 8.04
N VAL A 87 -18.98 18.90 8.83
CA VAL A 87 -18.64 18.92 10.25
C VAL A 87 -17.43 18.06 10.50
N ARG A 88 -16.52 18.50 11.36
CA ARG A 88 -15.40 17.67 11.81
C ARG A 88 -15.91 16.63 12.81
N SER A 89 -15.53 15.38 12.58
CA SER A 89 -15.86 14.29 13.51
C SER A 89 -15.00 14.39 14.78
N ASP A 90 -15.59 14.10 15.92
CA ASP A 90 -14.86 13.96 17.19
C ASP A 90 -14.19 12.59 17.31
N SER A 91 -14.74 11.58 16.67
CA SER A 91 -14.22 10.20 16.65
C SER A 91 -14.04 9.67 15.23
N ALA A 92 -12.97 8.92 15.00
CA ALA A 92 -12.75 8.20 13.76
C ALA A 92 -13.68 6.98 13.57
N TYR A 93 -14.35 6.53 14.65
CA TYR A 93 -15.20 5.35 14.64
C TYR A 93 -16.71 5.67 14.63
N GLU A 94 -17.09 6.88 15.04
CA GLU A 94 -18.50 7.32 14.99
C GLU A 94 -18.97 7.54 13.55
N HIS A 95 -18.15 8.23 12.75
CA HIS A 95 -18.38 8.47 11.33
C HIS A 95 -17.19 7.89 10.52
N PRO A 96 -17.03 6.56 10.44
CA PRO A 96 -15.90 5.94 9.78
C PRO A 96 -15.97 6.14 8.27
N GLN A 97 -14.79 6.15 7.62
CA GLN A 97 -14.71 6.15 6.16
C GLN A 97 -15.26 4.84 5.58
N PRO A 98 -16.36 4.88 4.82
CA PRO A 98 -16.98 3.66 4.28
C PRO A 98 -16.39 3.20 2.95
N HIS A 99 -15.64 4.07 2.24
CA HIS A 99 -15.17 3.83 0.89
C HIS A 99 -13.76 3.25 0.87
N ALA A 100 -13.59 2.22 0.05
CA ALA A 100 -12.30 1.54 -0.10
C ALA A 100 -11.34 2.29 -1.01
N CYS A 101 -11.85 2.97 -2.04
CA CYS A 101 -11.05 3.60 -3.08
C CYS A 101 -11.65 4.92 -3.53
N PHE A 102 -10.77 5.83 -3.92
CA PHE A 102 -11.13 7.17 -4.41
C PHE A 102 -10.50 7.41 -5.77
N ILE A 103 -11.30 7.90 -6.71
CA ILE A 103 -10.81 8.40 -7.98
C ILE A 103 -10.28 9.81 -7.76
N GLN A 104 -9.03 10.04 -8.18
CA GLN A 104 -8.34 11.31 -8.10
C GLN A 104 -8.04 11.83 -9.51
N SER A 105 -7.98 13.14 -9.65
CA SER A 105 -7.49 13.81 -10.85
C SER A 105 -6.13 14.44 -10.59
N VAL A 106 -5.36 14.65 -11.67
CA VAL A 106 -4.09 15.35 -11.65
C VAL A 106 -4.01 16.27 -12.87
N SER A 107 -3.50 17.47 -12.67
CA SER A 107 -3.13 18.39 -13.73
C SER A 107 -1.64 18.38 -13.99
N ASP A 108 -1.23 18.77 -15.20
CA ASP A 108 0.19 18.85 -15.60
C ASP A 108 0.86 20.09 -15.01
N ASP A 109 0.90 20.11 -13.68
CA ASP A 109 1.54 21.12 -12.84
C ASP A 109 2.30 20.43 -11.72
N LEU A 110 3.45 20.95 -11.34
CA LEU A 110 4.28 20.28 -10.34
C LEU A 110 3.79 20.48 -8.91
N VAL A 111 3.48 21.73 -8.52
CA VAL A 111 3.33 22.10 -7.10
C VAL A 111 2.01 22.78 -6.75
N ASN A 112 1.29 23.32 -7.72
CA ASN A 112 0.04 24.01 -7.47
C ASN A 112 -1.11 23.07 -7.12
N ASP A 113 -2.22 23.61 -6.64
CA ASP A 113 -3.43 22.85 -6.31
C ASP A 113 -3.89 22.02 -7.51
N GLY A 114 -4.19 20.75 -7.28
CA GLY A 114 -4.54 19.78 -8.30
C GLY A 114 -3.35 19.21 -9.09
N GLY A 115 -2.15 19.68 -8.85
CA GLY A 115 -0.93 19.22 -9.51
C GLY A 115 -0.36 17.92 -8.89
N ILE A 116 0.83 17.55 -9.38
CA ILE A 116 1.47 16.26 -9.08
C ILE A 116 1.80 16.10 -7.59
N MET A 117 2.42 17.11 -6.97
CA MET A 117 2.80 17.04 -5.54
C MET A 117 1.57 17.13 -4.64
N ASP A 118 0.56 17.91 -5.01
CA ASP A 118 -0.72 17.94 -4.30
C ASP A 118 -1.43 16.57 -4.37
N LEU A 119 -1.40 15.89 -5.51
CA LEU A 119 -1.92 14.53 -5.63
C LEU A 119 -1.24 13.58 -4.62
N TRP A 120 0.09 13.63 -4.47
CA TRP A 120 0.79 12.78 -3.51
C TRP A 120 0.41 13.08 -2.06
N VAL A 121 0.14 14.33 -1.73
CA VAL A 121 -0.35 14.71 -0.39
C VAL A 121 -1.76 14.17 -0.14
N ARG A 122 -2.67 14.29 -1.13
CA ARG A 122 -4.03 13.75 -1.04
C ARG A 122 -4.02 12.23 -0.92
N GLU A 123 -3.22 11.53 -1.74
CA GLU A 123 -3.05 10.08 -1.67
C GLU A 123 -2.49 9.63 -0.32
N ALA A 124 -1.48 10.33 0.21
CA ALA A 124 -0.90 10.01 1.51
C ALA A 124 -1.95 10.06 2.64
N ARG A 125 -2.87 11.03 2.60
CA ARG A 125 -3.99 11.11 3.54
C ARG A 125 -4.94 9.92 3.40
N LEU A 126 -5.33 9.58 2.17
CA LEU A 126 -6.22 8.45 1.90
C LEU A 126 -5.59 7.12 2.32
N PHE A 127 -4.32 6.91 2.03
CA PHE A 127 -3.59 5.71 2.46
C PHE A 127 -3.47 5.61 3.99
N LYS A 128 -3.24 6.73 4.67
CA LYS A 128 -3.20 6.77 6.13
C LYS A 128 -4.51 6.26 6.75
N TYR A 129 -5.63 6.53 6.13
CA TYR A 129 -6.95 6.11 6.61
C TYR A 129 -7.43 4.76 6.04
N GLY A 130 -6.56 4.04 5.33
CA GLY A 130 -6.82 2.69 4.84
C GLY A 130 -7.58 2.61 3.53
N SER A 131 -7.73 3.71 2.80
CA SER A 131 -8.36 3.74 1.48
C SER A 131 -7.31 3.68 0.37
N GLY A 132 -7.71 3.15 -0.79
CA GLY A 132 -6.90 3.17 -2.01
C GLY A 132 -7.23 4.35 -2.91
N THR A 133 -6.43 4.54 -3.95
CA THR A 133 -6.62 5.60 -4.95
C THR A 133 -6.55 5.05 -6.37
N GLY A 134 -7.20 5.74 -7.30
CA GLY A 134 -7.08 5.51 -8.73
C GLY A 134 -6.97 6.86 -9.45
N THR A 135 -5.98 7.00 -10.33
CA THR A 135 -5.74 8.25 -11.08
C THR A 135 -5.36 7.93 -12.52
N ASN A 136 -5.98 8.65 -13.46
CA ASN A 136 -5.52 8.70 -14.83
C ASN A 136 -4.44 9.78 -14.96
N PHE A 137 -3.25 9.39 -15.40
CA PHE A 137 -2.07 10.23 -15.51
C PHE A 137 -1.82 10.75 -16.93
N SER A 138 -2.70 10.47 -17.87
CA SER A 138 -2.51 10.80 -19.29
C SER A 138 -2.51 12.31 -19.56
N SER A 139 -2.97 13.12 -18.61
CA SER A 139 -2.86 14.57 -18.68
C SER A 139 -1.44 15.11 -18.49
N LEU A 140 -0.52 14.29 -17.93
CA LEU A 140 0.87 14.69 -17.74
C LEU A 140 1.61 14.59 -19.07
N ARG A 141 2.50 15.54 -19.33
CA ARG A 141 3.34 15.52 -20.55
C ARG A 141 4.36 14.39 -20.52
N GLY A 142 4.71 13.88 -21.71
CA GLY A 142 5.69 12.83 -21.91
C GLY A 142 7.14 13.25 -21.65
N GLU A 143 8.03 12.26 -21.66
CA GLU A 143 9.47 12.48 -21.51
C GLU A 143 10.02 13.32 -22.67
N GLY A 144 10.84 14.31 -22.34
CA GLY A 144 11.50 15.17 -23.32
C GLY A 144 10.66 16.30 -23.86
N GLU A 145 9.35 16.40 -23.54
CA GLU A 145 8.53 17.54 -23.92
C GLU A 145 8.98 18.83 -23.23
N LYS A 146 8.78 19.96 -23.92
CA LYS A 146 9.25 21.27 -23.43
C LYS A 146 8.44 21.75 -22.22
N LEU A 147 9.15 22.26 -21.22
CA LEU A 147 8.57 22.96 -20.07
C LEU A 147 8.41 24.45 -20.37
N SER A 148 7.39 25.09 -19.80
CA SER A 148 7.10 26.52 -19.96
C SER A 148 8.24 27.42 -19.48
N GLY A 149 8.97 27.02 -18.45
CA GLY A 149 10.14 27.72 -17.89
C GLY A 149 11.46 27.36 -18.57
N GLY A 150 11.45 26.62 -19.67
CA GLY A 150 12.65 26.07 -20.31
C GLY A 150 13.08 24.72 -19.69
N GLY A 151 13.75 23.91 -20.47
CA GLY A 151 14.10 22.56 -20.10
C GLY A 151 13.13 21.49 -20.67
N LYS A 152 13.29 20.25 -20.23
CA LYS A 152 12.50 19.10 -20.71
C LYS A 152 11.86 18.36 -19.57
N SER A 153 10.68 17.80 -19.83
CA SER A 153 9.95 16.94 -18.88
C SER A 153 10.71 15.64 -18.61
N SER A 154 10.68 15.17 -17.38
CA SER A 154 11.16 13.84 -17.00
C SER A 154 10.16 12.72 -17.32
N GLY A 155 9.01 13.09 -17.89
CA GLY A 155 7.95 12.16 -18.30
C GLY A 155 7.11 11.58 -17.18
N LEU A 156 6.05 10.92 -17.59
CA LEU A 156 5.10 10.23 -16.72
C LEU A 156 5.79 9.26 -15.76
N MET A 157 6.71 8.45 -16.27
CA MET A 157 7.35 7.38 -15.49
C MET A 157 8.20 7.89 -14.33
N GLY A 158 8.78 9.09 -14.47
CA GLY A 158 9.52 9.76 -13.39
C GLY A 158 8.62 10.01 -12.18
N PHE A 159 7.45 10.59 -12.41
CA PHE A 159 6.49 10.92 -11.36
C PHE A 159 5.78 9.68 -10.79
N LEU A 160 5.44 8.69 -11.62
CA LEU A 160 4.86 7.44 -11.13
C LEU A 160 5.76 6.71 -10.14
N LYS A 161 7.09 6.71 -10.36
CA LYS A 161 8.06 6.12 -9.43
C LYS A 161 8.07 6.80 -8.08
N ILE A 162 7.89 8.13 -8.02
CA ILE A 162 7.76 8.86 -6.76
C ILE A 162 6.52 8.38 -6.00
N GLY A 163 5.36 8.36 -6.66
CA GLY A 163 4.11 7.91 -6.06
C GLY A 163 4.13 6.45 -5.61
N ASP A 164 4.77 5.56 -6.38
CA ASP A 164 4.93 4.15 -6.02
C ASP A 164 5.75 3.98 -4.74
N ARG A 165 6.87 4.72 -4.63
CA ARG A 165 7.71 4.70 -3.42
C ARG A 165 7.00 5.31 -2.22
N ALA A 166 6.27 6.40 -2.40
CA ALA A 166 5.46 7.00 -1.34
C ALA A 166 4.39 6.02 -0.84
N ALA A 167 3.64 5.39 -1.75
CA ALA A 167 2.64 4.38 -1.40
C ALA A 167 3.25 3.17 -0.66
N GLY A 168 4.42 2.71 -1.08
CA GLY A 168 5.13 1.62 -0.43
C GLY A 168 5.63 1.95 0.98
N ALA A 169 5.95 3.22 1.24
CA ALA A 169 6.42 3.69 2.54
C ALA A 169 5.30 3.98 3.54
N ILE A 170 4.11 4.36 3.04
CA ILE A 170 2.98 4.72 3.89
C ILE A 170 2.28 3.44 4.36
N LYS A 171 2.38 3.20 5.66
CA LYS A 171 1.57 2.16 6.33
C LYS A 171 0.36 2.82 6.96
N SER A 172 -0.82 2.24 6.77
CA SER A 172 -2.00 2.73 7.46
C SER A 172 -1.79 2.63 8.98
N GLY A 173 -1.84 3.75 9.66
CA GLY A 173 -1.64 3.82 11.11
C GLY A 173 -2.76 3.14 11.87
N GLY A 174 -2.57 1.89 12.27
CA GLY A 174 -3.53 1.12 13.07
C GLY A 174 -4.64 0.44 12.29
N THR A 175 -4.67 0.54 10.95
CA THR A 175 -5.63 -0.17 10.12
C THR A 175 -4.98 -1.35 9.38
N THR A 176 -5.79 -2.33 9.05
CA THR A 176 -5.37 -3.63 8.52
C THR A 176 -4.99 -3.60 7.04
N ARG A 177 -5.10 -2.44 6.37
CA ARG A 177 -4.96 -2.34 4.91
C ARG A 177 -3.69 -1.60 4.51
N ARG A 178 -2.96 -2.18 3.55
CA ARG A 178 -1.83 -1.50 2.88
C ARG A 178 -2.36 -0.48 1.89
N ALA A 179 -1.55 0.55 1.59
CA ALA A 179 -1.79 1.46 0.49
C ALA A 179 -2.01 0.67 -0.81
N ALA A 180 -3.06 1.05 -1.56
CA ALA A 180 -3.37 0.47 -2.86
C ALA A 180 -3.54 1.61 -3.86
N LYS A 181 -2.80 1.55 -4.96
CA LYS A 181 -2.80 2.57 -6.00
C LYS A 181 -3.05 1.95 -7.36
N MET A 182 -4.05 2.45 -8.06
CA MET A 182 -4.28 2.19 -9.47
C MET A 182 -3.81 3.37 -10.29
N VAL A 183 -3.10 3.10 -11.38
CA VAL A 183 -2.65 4.09 -12.35
C VAL A 183 -3.16 3.72 -13.72
N ILE A 184 -3.64 4.73 -14.44
CA ILE A 184 -4.14 4.61 -15.81
C ILE A 184 -3.28 5.50 -16.71
N CYS A 185 -2.97 4.99 -17.88
CA CYS A 185 -2.32 5.72 -18.96
C CYS A 185 -3.07 5.39 -20.26
N ASP A 186 -3.53 6.41 -20.97
CA ASP A 186 -4.24 6.23 -22.22
C ASP A 186 -3.29 5.77 -23.33
N MET A 187 -3.81 5.05 -24.32
CA MET A 187 -3.01 4.36 -25.34
C MET A 187 -2.26 5.33 -26.28
N ASP A 188 -2.69 6.55 -26.36
CA ASP A 188 -2.10 7.62 -27.20
C ASP A 188 -1.06 8.47 -26.45
N HIS A 189 -0.80 8.17 -25.17
CA HIS A 189 0.20 8.90 -24.40
C HIS A 189 1.63 8.61 -24.91
N PRO A 190 2.51 9.63 -25.04
CA PRO A 190 3.87 9.45 -25.54
C PRO A 190 4.70 8.40 -24.80
N ASP A 191 4.50 8.26 -23.49
CA ASP A 191 5.25 7.31 -22.65
C ASP A 191 4.56 5.93 -22.51
N ILE A 192 3.55 5.61 -23.34
CA ILE A 192 2.74 4.38 -23.17
C ILE A 192 3.58 3.09 -23.26
N GLU A 193 4.57 3.04 -24.14
CA GLU A 193 5.45 1.86 -24.24
C GLU A 193 6.27 1.63 -22.99
N GLN A 194 6.79 2.70 -22.37
CA GLN A 194 7.50 2.63 -21.09
C GLN A 194 6.57 2.18 -19.97
N PHE A 195 5.33 2.68 -19.96
CA PHE A 195 4.31 2.32 -19.00
C PHE A 195 3.95 0.83 -19.06
N ILE A 196 3.70 0.29 -20.26
CA ILE A 196 3.40 -1.13 -20.49
C ILE A 196 4.56 -2.02 -20.00
N ASN A 197 5.80 -1.64 -20.33
CA ASN A 197 6.98 -2.43 -20.01
C ASN A 197 7.44 -2.27 -18.55
N TRP A 198 6.90 -1.32 -17.80
CA TRP A 198 7.38 -1.00 -16.46
C TRP A 198 7.38 -2.20 -15.52
N LYS A 199 6.28 -2.94 -15.45
CA LYS A 199 6.17 -4.11 -14.55
C LYS A 199 7.16 -5.20 -14.92
N VAL A 200 7.32 -5.50 -16.21
CA VAL A 200 8.28 -6.50 -16.71
C VAL A 200 9.70 -6.11 -16.31
N ILE A 201 10.07 -4.85 -16.51
CA ILE A 201 11.40 -4.33 -16.16
C ILE A 201 11.66 -4.42 -14.65
N GLU A 202 10.66 -4.05 -13.81
CA GLU A 202 10.80 -4.14 -12.36
C GLU A 202 10.89 -5.59 -11.87
N GLU A 203 10.15 -6.52 -12.46
CA GLU A 203 10.24 -7.96 -12.15
C GLU A 203 11.62 -8.54 -12.55
N GLN A 204 12.16 -8.16 -13.71
CA GLN A 204 13.49 -8.55 -14.14
C GLN A 204 14.57 -8.02 -13.20
N LYS A 205 14.46 -6.78 -12.73
CA LYS A 205 15.37 -6.21 -11.73
C LYS A 205 15.30 -6.99 -10.41
N VAL A 206 14.11 -7.32 -9.92
CA VAL A 206 13.94 -8.12 -8.70
C VAL A 206 14.56 -9.50 -8.87
N ALA A 207 14.30 -10.19 -9.99
CA ALA A 207 14.89 -11.50 -10.28
C ALA A 207 16.43 -11.42 -10.31
N SER A 208 17.00 -10.40 -10.94
CA SER A 208 18.45 -10.18 -11.00
C SER A 208 19.04 -9.90 -9.62
N LEU A 209 18.37 -9.07 -8.80
CA LEU A 209 18.79 -8.78 -7.42
C LEU A 209 18.75 -10.01 -6.53
N VAL A 210 17.70 -10.84 -6.64
CA VAL A 210 17.58 -12.09 -5.88
C VAL A 210 18.68 -13.08 -6.29
N ALA A 211 18.92 -13.24 -7.58
CA ALA A 211 20.01 -14.11 -8.07
C ALA A 211 21.37 -13.62 -7.59
N GLY A 212 21.62 -12.31 -7.69
CA GLY A 212 22.84 -11.67 -7.19
C GLY A 212 23.03 -11.85 -5.68
N SER A 213 21.98 -11.66 -4.90
CA SER A 213 22.01 -11.84 -3.43
C SER A 213 22.33 -13.27 -3.04
N LYS A 214 21.68 -14.26 -3.66
CA LYS A 214 21.97 -15.68 -3.42
C LYS A 214 23.40 -16.06 -3.81
N MET A 215 23.91 -15.51 -4.93
CA MET A 215 25.28 -15.71 -5.36
C MET A 215 26.27 -15.12 -4.34
N HIS A 216 25.99 -13.90 -3.86
CA HIS A 216 26.80 -13.20 -2.87
C HIS A 216 26.86 -14.00 -1.56
N GLU A 217 25.71 -14.42 -1.03
CA GLU A 217 25.63 -15.24 0.16
C GLU A 217 26.43 -16.56 0.04
N ARG A 218 26.25 -17.26 -1.10
CA ARG A 218 26.99 -18.49 -1.34
C ARG A 218 28.50 -18.25 -1.35
N LYS A 219 28.96 -17.21 -2.04
CA LYS A 219 30.42 -16.91 -2.14
C LYS A 219 31.02 -16.44 -0.83
N LEU A 220 30.28 -15.71 -0.01
CA LEU A 220 30.70 -15.36 1.34
C LEU A 220 30.79 -16.62 2.22
N ASN A 221 29.81 -17.50 2.14
CA ASN A 221 29.82 -18.75 2.92
C ASN A 221 31.00 -19.65 2.51
N GLU A 222 31.38 -19.73 1.21
CA GLU A 222 32.60 -20.42 0.74
C GLU A 222 33.86 -19.81 1.39
N ILE A 223 33.95 -18.48 1.51
CA ILE A 223 35.09 -17.79 2.16
C ILE A 223 35.12 -18.09 3.66
N PHE A 224 33.99 -17.98 4.35
CA PHE A 224 33.91 -18.27 5.79
C PHE A 224 34.15 -19.75 6.10
N ALA A 225 33.72 -20.67 5.23
CA ALA A 225 34.03 -22.10 5.39
C ALA A 225 35.53 -22.34 5.28
N ALA A 226 36.20 -21.74 4.26
CA ALA A 226 37.64 -21.88 4.11
C ALA A 226 38.46 -21.35 5.27
N ILE A 227 37.92 -20.35 6.03
CA ILE A 227 38.58 -19.85 7.25
C ILE A 227 38.31 -20.79 8.43
N ARG A 228 37.05 -21.27 8.58
CA ARG A 228 36.65 -22.14 9.71
C ARG A 228 37.27 -23.53 9.65
N GLU A 229 37.38 -24.07 8.44
CA GLU A 229 37.85 -25.43 8.21
C GLU A 229 39.41 -25.50 8.05
N TRP A 230 40.07 -24.38 8.32
CA TRP A 230 41.52 -24.31 8.30
C TRP A 230 42.14 -25.08 9.50
N ASP A 231 43.02 -25.98 9.21
CA ASP A 231 43.67 -26.85 10.17
C ASP A 231 45.03 -26.35 10.72
N GLY A 232 45.48 -25.18 10.18
CA GLY A 232 46.70 -24.51 10.63
C GLY A 232 46.51 -23.57 11.78
N SER A 233 47.47 -22.64 11.99
CA SER A 233 47.35 -21.66 13.07
C SER A 233 46.15 -20.70 12.83
N THR A 234 45.51 -20.25 13.92
CA THR A 234 44.37 -19.35 13.82
C THR A 234 44.73 -18.01 13.19
N GLN A 235 45.98 -17.57 13.31
CA GLN A 235 46.49 -16.33 12.69
C GLN A 235 46.62 -16.46 11.18
N ASP A 236 46.92 -17.64 10.65
CA ASP A 236 47.11 -17.88 9.24
C ASP A 236 45.79 -18.16 8.49
N ALA A 237 44.72 -18.48 9.23
CA ALA A 237 43.41 -18.82 8.66
C ALA A 237 42.86 -17.72 7.71
N THR A 238 43.14 -16.46 8.00
CA THR A 238 42.67 -15.27 7.27
C THR A 238 43.69 -14.76 6.22
N ASP A 239 44.87 -15.37 6.13
CA ASP A 239 45.85 -14.99 5.15
C ASP A 239 45.73 -15.85 3.85
N PRO A 240 45.30 -15.26 2.71
CA PRO A 240 45.19 -16.00 1.45
C PRO A 240 46.54 -16.48 0.87
N ALA A 241 47.65 -16.02 1.38
CA ALA A 241 48.97 -16.49 0.97
C ALA A 241 49.27 -17.86 1.62
N LEU A 242 48.80 -18.05 2.85
CA LEU A 242 49.04 -19.25 3.66
C LEU A 242 47.86 -20.25 3.57
N ASN A 243 46.61 -19.77 3.39
CA ASN A 243 45.43 -20.61 3.23
C ASN A 243 45.00 -20.73 1.74
N PRO A 244 45.34 -21.84 1.06
CA PRO A 244 45.03 -22.03 -0.37
C PRO A 244 43.51 -22.09 -0.64
N ALA A 245 42.72 -22.66 0.30
CA ALA A 245 41.26 -22.74 0.18
C ALA A 245 40.64 -21.35 0.21
N LEU A 246 41.06 -20.48 1.13
CA LEU A 246 40.64 -19.09 1.17
C LEU A 246 41.04 -18.34 -0.11
N LYS A 247 42.23 -18.53 -0.61
CA LYS A 247 42.71 -17.93 -1.87
C LYS A 247 41.83 -18.33 -3.06
N ALA A 248 41.43 -19.60 -3.14
CA ALA A 248 40.55 -20.12 -4.18
C ALA A 248 39.13 -19.53 -4.05
N ALA A 249 38.56 -19.48 -2.84
CA ALA A 249 37.25 -18.92 -2.56
C ALA A 249 37.19 -17.42 -2.92
N ILE A 250 38.20 -16.62 -2.53
CA ILE A 250 38.30 -15.19 -2.87
C ILE A 250 38.40 -15.01 -4.39
N ARG A 251 39.20 -15.84 -5.09
CA ARG A 251 39.29 -15.79 -6.54
C ARG A 251 37.95 -16.10 -7.21
N GLY A 252 37.20 -17.09 -6.69
CA GLY A 252 35.86 -17.44 -7.13
C GLY A 252 34.86 -16.30 -6.93
N ALA A 253 34.90 -15.63 -5.79
CA ALA A 253 34.05 -14.46 -5.51
C ALA A 253 34.35 -13.29 -6.46
N LYS A 254 35.63 -12.97 -6.67
CA LYS A 254 36.06 -11.91 -7.63
C LYS A 254 35.62 -12.20 -9.05
N ARG A 255 35.70 -13.46 -9.52
CA ARG A 255 35.20 -13.86 -10.86
C ARG A 255 33.67 -13.69 -10.98
N SER A 256 32.95 -13.78 -9.88
CA SER A 256 31.51 -13.53 -9.82
C SER A 256 31.17 -12.04 -9.58
N MET A 257 32.11 -11.13 -9.76
CA MET A 257 31.96 -9.68 -9.56
C MET A 257 31.52 -9.29 -8.15
N ILE A 258 31.79 -10.13 -7.16
CA ILE A 258 31.47 -9.84 -5.76
C ILE A 258 32.61 -9.05 -5.13
N PRO A 259 32.35 -7.86 -4.58
CA PRO A 259 33.38 -7.07 -3.92
C PRO A 259 33.80 -7.76 -2.64
N VAL A 260 35.04 -8.25 -2.61
CA VAL A 260 35.65 -8.83 -1.42
C VAL A 260 36.79 -7.91 -0.98
N SER A 261 36.55 -7.21 0.14
CA SER A 261 37.55 -6.38 0.79
C SER A 261 38.19 -7.16 1.93
N TYR A 262 39.52 -7.25 1.93
CA TYR A 262 40.27 -7.89 3.03
C TYR A 262 40.09 -7.20 4.37
N THR A 263 39.68 -5.93 4.39
CA THR A 263 39.44 -5.18 5.64
C THR A 263 38.22 -5.68 6.42
N HIS A 264 37.33 -6.45 5.80
CA HIS A 264 36.13 -7.03 6.45
C HIS A 264 36.35 -8.46 6.98
N LEU A 265 37.51 -9.04 6.73
CA LEU A 265 37.85 -10.40 7.18
C LEU A 265 38.75 -10.43 8.43
N ARG A 266 39.10 -9.27 8.95
CA ARG A 266 39.87 -9.13 10.19
C ARG A 266 39.01 -8.89 11.41
#